data_22eb179bf89748258119daf1f61a7d48
#
_entry.id   22eb179bf89748258119daf1f61a7d48
#
_cell.length_a   1.000
_cell.length_b   1.000
_cell.length_c   1.000
_cell.angle_alpha   90.00
_cell.angle_beta   90.00
_cell.angle_gamma   90.00
#
_symmetry.space_group_name_H-M   'P 1'
#
loop_
_entity.id
_entity.type
_entity.pdbx_description
1 polymer ?
#
loop_
_entity_poly.entity_id
_entity_poly.type
_entity_poly.pdbx_seq_one_letter_code
_entity_poly.pdbx_strand_id
1 'polypeptide(L)'
;MKALALLLAAAFAAPAQSVHPLEALIDLARQGPATPGLAAAIEKTLSPNGGTAVWGQDFLFVTRAAAPARISLNQQAPVAMQPIPGSDLRMHFVKLRTGVTHAYQFHVEGQPPSNRSDVTGYNPDSYPKNGVPKGTLSARNVITSRVFDGMKADYWIYASPGINPATPAPLMVWQDGQTLVNGDLTRMRLFTVTENLVHQKRIPPMVHVLIAPGFAPDGRALRSLEYDSMDDRYTRFLLEEVLPEVEKSYKLRPDGYSRAIGGESSGGICSFTAAWLHPEKFARVHSTIGSYTSIQWRPKEGRDGGNLYPFLVRKEAKRNIRVWLSDGSDDLENAHGSWPLQNIQLANSLKMKEYDYHFRFASAAHNSAQAALDLPESLTWLWRGYDPAKTSEEFVMDPAEKDKPFYRVTISNRDAW
;
A
#
# COMPACT_ATOMS: atom_id res chain seq x y z
N MET A 1 -62.15 -37.17 -1.97
CA MET A 1 -61.43 -36.25 -2.87
C MET A 1 -60.31 -35.63 -2.11
N LYS A 2 -59.05 -36.05 -2.35
CA LYS A 2 -57.82 -35.47 -1.73
C LYS A 2 -57.22 -34.54 -2.75
N ALA A 3 -57.15 -33.25 -2.42
CA ALA A 3 -56.49 -32.24 -3.23
C ALA A 3 -54.96 -32.33 -2.99
N LEU A 4 -54.25 -32.57 -4.08
CA LEU A 4 -52.78 -32.61 -4.13
C LEU A 4 -52.29 -31.17 -4.40
N ALA A 5 -51.68 -30.51 -3.39
CA ALA A 5 -51.05 -29.20 -3.57
C ALA A 5 -49.66 -29.39 -4.17
N LEU A 6 -49.46 -28.93 -5.42
CA LEU A 6 -48.15 -28.83 -6.05
C LEU A 6 -47.42 -27.59 -5.51
N LEU A 7 -46.36 -27.78 -4.73
CA LEU A 7 -45.41 -26.71 -4.39
C LEU A 7 -44.45 -26.53 -5.58
N LEU A 8 -44.61 -25.43 -6.32
CA LEU A 8 -43.56 -24.96 -7.26
C LEU A 8 -42.43 -24.36 -6.45
N ALA A 9 -41.29 -25.02 -6.38
CA ALA A 9 -40.05 -24.47 -5.90
C ALA A 9 -39.49 -23.53 -6.99
N ALA A 10 -39.59 -22.20 -6.79
CA ALA A 10 -38.88 -21.23 -7.62
C ALA A 10 -37.39 -21.33 -7.28
N ALA A 11 -36.61 -21.89 -8.18
CA ALA A 11 -35.16 -21.81 -8.11
C ALA A 11 -34.73 -20.35 -8.39
N PHE A 12 -34.37 -19.62 -7.36
CA PHE A 12 -33.68 -18.34 -7.54
C PHE A 12 -32.32 -18.64 -8.14
N ALA A 13 -32.14 -18.36 -9.43
CA ALA A 13 -30.83 -18.32 -10.05
C ALA A 13 -30.02 -17.22 -9.33
N ALA A 14 -28.90 -17.61 -8.71
CA ALA A 14 -27.97 -16.66 -8.18
C ALA A 14 -27.53 -15.71 -9.33
N PRO A 15 -27.46 -14.39 -9.11
CA PRO A 15 -27.02 -13.47 -10.16
C PRO A 15 -25.64 -13.90 -10.63
N ALA A 16 -25.46 -13.97 -11.96
CA ALA A 16 -24.17 -14.27 -12.56
C ALA A 16 -23.14 -13.24 -12.01
N GLN A 17 -22.09 -13.74 -11.40
CA GLN A 17 -21.05 -12.89 -10.81
C GLN A 17 -20.40 -12.11 -11.96
N SER A 18 -20.41 -10.78 -11.90
CA SER A 18 -19.78 -9.95 -12.91
C SER A 18 -18.27 -10.22 -12.93
N VAL A 19 -17.73 -10.49 -14.12
CA VAL A 19 -16.29 -10.70 -14.31
C VAL A 19 -15.55 -9.45 -13.86
N HIS A 20 -14.45 -9.62 -13.11
CA HIS A 20 -13.64 -8.48 -12.64
C HIS A 20 -13.07 -7.67 -13.81
N PRO A 21 -13.07 -6.34 -13.81
CA PRO A 21 -12.61 -5.52 -14.95
C PRO A 21 -11.19 -5.85 -15.44
N LEU A 22 -10.25 -6.13 -14.52
CA LEU A 22 -8.89 -6.55 -14.89
C LEU A 22 -8.86 -7.94 -15.52
N GLU A 23 -9.68 -8.87 -15.05
CA GLU A 23 -9.82 -10.20 -15.65
C GLU A 23 -10.37 -10.11 -17.06
N ALA A 24 -11.45 -9.34 -17.25
CA ALA A 24 -12.03 -9.09 -18.56
C ALA A 24 -11.03 -8.45 -19.55
N LEU A 25 -10.22 -7.49 -19.07
CA LEU A 25 -9.17 -6.88 -19.89
C LEU A 25 -8.09 -7.90 -20.28
N ILE A 26 -7.65 -8.72 -19.35
CA ILE A 26 -6.65 -9.79 -19.59
C ILE A 26 -7.20 -10.80 -20.60
N ASP A 27 -8.48 -11.18 -20.51
CA ASP A 27 -9.10 -12.10 -21.45
C ASP A 27 -9.17 -11.55 -22.88
N LEU A 28 -9.43 -10.25 -23.05
CA LEU A 28 -9.33 -9.59 -24.35
C LEU A 28 -7.88 -9.57 -24.86
N ALA A 29 -6.92 -9.20 -24.01
CA ALA A 29 -5.51 -9.12 -24.40
C ALA A 29 -4.91 -10.48 -24.77
N ARG A 30 -5.36 -11.56 -24.14
CA ARG A 30 -4.93 -12.94 -24.44
C ARG A 30 -5.27 -13.36 -25.87
N GLN A 31 -6.33 -12.81 -26.46
CA GLN A 31 -6.74 -13.13 -27.83
C GLN A 31 -5.86 -12.38 -28.87
N GLY A 32 -5.06 -11.42 -28.46
CA GLY A 32 -4.10 -10.70 -29.29
C GLY A 32 -4.45 -9.23 -29.54
N PRO A 33 -3.52 -8.48 -30.16
CA PRO A 33 -3.65 -7.02 -30.31
C PRO A 33 -4.80 -6.58 -31.23
N ALA A 34 -5.26 -7.45 -32.14
CA ALA A 34 -6.35 -7.15 -33.07
C ALA A 34 -7.76 -7.43 -32.48
N THR A 35 -7.84 -7.79 -31.19
CA THR A 35 -9.12 -8.09 -30.52
C THR A 35 -10.03 -6.86 -30.52
N PRO A 36 -11.28 -6.97 -31.06
CA PRO A 36 -12.22 -5.86 -31.06
C PRO A 36 -12.47 -5.31 -29.65
N GLY A 37 -12.41 -3.98 -29.51
CA GLY A 37 -12.67 -3.32 -28.24
C GLY A 37 -11.49 -3.27 -27.26
N LEU A 38 -10.35 -3.91 -27.55
CA LEU A 38 -9.19 -3.98 -26.63
C LEU A 38 -8.65 -2.58 -26.31
N ALA A 39 -8.47 -1.69 -27.31
CA ALA A 39 -7.98 -0.33 -27.06
C ALA A 39 -8.90 0.43 -26.09
N ALA A 40 -10.21 0.40 -26.33
CA ALA A 40 -11.19 1.05 -25.45
C ALA A 40 -11.22 0.43 -24.03
N ALA A 41 -11.08 -0.89 -23.93
CA ALA A 41 -11.00 -1.56 -22.63
C ALA A 41 -9.73 -1.15 -21.84
N ILE A 42 -8.59 -1.02 -22.52
CA ILE A 42 -7.34 -0.52 -21.92
C ILE A 42 -7.54 0.91 -21.39
N GLU A 43 -8.02 1.84 -22.22
CA GLU A 43 -8.22 3.25 -21.82
C GLU A 43 -9.21 3.39 -20.65
N LYS A 44 -10.24 2.57 -20.62
CA LYS A 44 -11.23 2.55 -19.54
C LYS A 44 -10.69 1.98 -18.24
N THR A 45 -9.86 0.92 -18.31
CA THR A 45 -9.45 0.13 -17.13
C THR A 45 -8.11 0.58 -16.56
N LEU A 46 -7.17 0.99 -17.40
CA LEU A 46 -5.82 1.43 -16.98
C LEU A 46 -5.71 2.94 -16.99
N SER A 47 -5.37 3.50 -18.12
CA SER A 47 -5.31 4.94 -18.36
C SER A 47 -5.20 5.22 -19.85
N PRO A 48 -5.43 6.50 -20.30
CA PRO A 48 -5.18 6.88 -21.69
C PRO A 48 -3.73 6.65 -22.13
N ASN A 49 -2.77 6.70 -21.22
CA ASN A 49 -1.34 6.50 -21.54
C ASN A 49 -0.89 5.03 -21.46
N GLY A 50 -1.80 4.11 -21.14
CA GLY A 50 -1.50 2.72 -20.92
C GLY A 50 -1.26 2.40 -19.43
N GLY A 51 -0.44 1.42 -19.15
CA GLY A 51 -0.14 0.92 -17.81
C GLY A 51 0.08 -0.58 -17.79
N THR A 52 -0.17 -1.20 -16.65
CA THR A 52 -0.04 -2.65 -16.45
C THR A 52 -1.33 -3.26 -15.91
N ALA A 53 -1.72 -4.43 -16.42
CA ALA A 53 -2.76 -5.26 -15.83
C ALA A 53 -2.22 -6.65 -15.52
N VAL A 54 -2.66 -7.22 -14.41
CA VAL A 54 -2.22 -8.55 -13.96
C VAL A 54 -3.41 -9.35 -13.45
N TRP A 55 -3.57 -10.58 -13.99
CA TRP A 55 -4.52 -11.54 -13.49
C TRP A 55 -3.92 -12.94 -13.49
N GLY A 56 -3.70 -13.52 -12.32
CA GLY A 56 -2.93 -14.76 -12.19
C GLY A 56 -1.51 -14.60 -12.72
N GLN A 57 -1.13 -15.45 -13.65
CA GLN A 57 0.16 -15.42 -14.34
C GLN A 57 0.18 -14.57 -15.62
N ASP A 58 -0.96 -14.00 -16.01
CA ASP A 58 -1.09 -13.23 -17.24
C ASP A 58 -0.81 -11.74 -16.94
N PHE A 59 0.17 -11.18 -17.65
CA PHE A 59 0.63 -9.80 -17.51
C PHE A 59 0.48 -9.07 -18.83
N LEU A 60 -0.19 -7.95 -18.79
CA LEU A 60 -0.33 -7.01 -19.90
C LEU A 60 0.43 -5.73 -19.59
N PHE A 61 1.35 -5.37 -20.46
CA PHE A 61 2.07 -4.10 -20.43
C PHE A 61 1.62 -3.27 -21.63
N VAL A 62 1.26 -2.02 -21.40
CA VAL A 62 0.77 -1.11 -22.44
C VAL A 62 1.47 0.23 -22.31
N THR A 63 1.90 0.79 -23.43
CA THR A 63 2.37 2.18 -23.54
C THR A 63 1.77 2.86 -24.75
N ARG A 64 1.52 4.16 -24.65
CA ARG A 64 1.12 4.98 -25.80
C ARG A 64 2.37 5.44 -26.53
N ALA A 65 2.50 5.06 -27.81
CA ALA A 65 3.65 5.41 -28.65
C ALA A 65 3.27 5.31 -30.13
N ALA A 66 3.38 6.43 -30.87
CA ALA A 66 3.23 6.44 -32.32
C ALA A 66 4.39 5.66 -33.00
N ALA A 67 5.62 5.80 -32.48
CA ALA A 67 6.81 5.09 -32.95
C ALA A 67 6.85 3.62 -32.45
N PRO A 68 7.68 2.74 -33.05
CA PRO A 68 7.94 1.41 -32.53
C PRO A 68 8.40 1.45 -31.08
N ALA A 69 7.87 0.51 -30.27
CA ALA A 69 8.25 0.39 -28.87
C ALA A 69 8.72 -1.02 -28.54
N ARG A 70 9.60 -1.12 -27.57
CA ARG A 70 10.11 -2.36 -26.99
C ARG A 70 9.97 -2.31 -25.48
N ILE A 71 9.98 -3.46 -24.84
CA ILE A 71 9.98 -3.58 -23.38
C ILE A 71 11.10 -4.51 -22.93
N SER A 72 11.84 -4.12 -21.90
CA SER A 72 12.71 -5.02 -21.15
C SER A 72 12.01 -5.46 -19.87
N LEU A 73 12.13 -6.75 -19.55
CA LEU A 73 11.59 -7.36 -18.33
C LEU A 73 12.74 -8.00 -17.56
N ASN A 74 12.82 -7.73 -16.24
CA ASN A 74 13.82 -8.32 -15.35
C ASN A 74 15.25 -8.18 -15.87
N GLN A 75 15.59 -7.01 -16.43
CA GLN A 75 16.90 -6.67 -17.02
C GLN A 75 17.29 -7.51 -18.26
N GLN A 76 16.35 -8.23 -18.86
CA GLN A 76 16.59 -8.94 -20.12
C GLN A 76 16.62 -7.98 -21.31
N ALA A 77 17.14 -8.45 -22.44
CA ALA A 77 17.17 -7.68 -23.68
C ALA A 77 15.76 -7.23 -24.08
N PRO A 78 15.58 -5.98 -24.56
CA PRO A 78 14.27 -5.46 -24.94
C PRO A 78 13.64 -6.25 -26.10
N VAL A 79 12.38 -6.68 -25.93
CA VAL A 79 11.55 -7.34 -26.96
C VAL A 79 10.55 -6.36 -27.55
N ALA A 80 10.16 -6.57 -28.83
CA ALA A 80 9.22 -5.71 -29.53
C ALA A 80 7.83 -5.78 -28.88
N MET A 81 7.16 -4.63 -28.75
CA MET A 81 5.76 -4.52 -28.40
C MET A 81 4.89 -4.51 -29.66
N GLN A 82 3.72 -5.14 -29.58
CA GLN A 82 2.79 -5.25 -30.71
C GLN A 82 1.91 -4.00 -30.77
N PRO A 83 1.68 -3.42 -31.98
CA PRO A 83 0.73 -2.33 -32.15
C PRO A 83 -0.71 -2.84 -31.99
N ILE A 84 -1.58 -2.04 -31.35
CA ILE A 84 -3.02 -2.30 -31.29
C ILE A 84 -3.67 -1.55 -32.47
N PRO A 85 -4.28 -2.26 -33.45
CA PRO A 85 -4.85 -1.63 -34.65
C PRO A 85 -5.84 -0.51 -34.31
N GLY A 86 -5.77 0.58 -35.07
CA GLY A 86 -6.67 1.73 -34.91
C GLY A 86 -6.36 2.62 -33.71
N SER A 87 -5.20 2.42 -33.05
CA SER A 87 -4.74 3.24 -31.93
C SER A 87 -3.22 3.46 -31.98
N ASP A 88 -2.72 4.37 -31.15
CA ASP A 88 -1.28 4.57 -30.90
C ASP A 88 -0.78 3.81 -29.68
N LEU A 89 -1.57 2.82 -29.19
CA LEU A 89 -1.16 1.93 -28.10
C LEU A 89 -0.29 0.79 -28.63
N ARG A 90 0.71 0.44 -27.80
CA ARG A 90 1.60 -0.71 -27.98
C ARG A 90 1.46 -1.64 -26.80
N MET A 91 1.31 -2.94 -27.02
CA MET A 91 1.15 -3.92 -25.97
C MET A 91 2.21 -5.01 -25.99
N HIS A 92 2.47 -5.57 -24.82
CA HIS A 92 3.20 -6.83 -24.64
C HIS A 92 2.42 -7.67 -23.64
N PHE A 93 2.01 -8.86 -24.07
CA PHE A 93 1.29 -9.82 -23.23
C PHE A 93 2.19 -11.03 -22.98
N VAL A 94 2.36 -11.40 -21.71
CA VAL A 94 3.31 -12.47 -21.32
C VAL A 94 2.85 -13.15 -20.02
N LYS A 95 3.21 -14.44 -19.86
CA LYS A 95 3.06 -15.16 -18.58
C LYS A 95 4.30 -14.98 -17.74
N LEU A 96 4.13 -14.49 -16.49
CA LEU A 96 5.20 -14.34 -15.50
C LEU A 96 4.83 -15.06 -14.20
N ARG A 97 5.84 -15.26 -13.36
CA ARG A 97 5.67 -15.91 -12.05
C ARG A 97 4.88 -15.02 -11.09
N THR A 98 4.00 -15.61 -10.29
CA THR A 98 3.34 -14.97 -9.14
C THR A 98 4.18 -15.08 -7.87
N GLY A 99 3.85 -14.32 -6.83
CA GLY A 99 4.59 -14.30 -5.57
C GLY A 99 5.92 -13.54 -5.63
N VAL A 100 6.12 -12.72 -6.67
CA VAL A 100 7.31 -11.86 -6.84
C VAL A 100 6.93 -10.57 -7.57
N THR A 101 7.80 -9.57 -7.52
CA THR A 101 7.74 -8.40 -8.40
C THR A 101 8.57 -8.64 -9.66
N HIS A 102 8.20 -7.96 -10.75
CA HIS A 102 8.95 -7.97 -12.01
C HIS A 102 9.28 -6.55 -12.41
N ALA A 103 10.57 -6.29 -12.64
CA ALA A 103 11.03 -5.01 -13.16
C ALA A 103 10.73 -4.88 -14.66
N TYR A 104 10.29 -3.70 -15.10
CA TYR A 104 10.10 -3.42 -16.52
C TYR A 104 10.53 -2.00 -16.88
N GLN A 105 10.83 -1.80 -18.16
CA GLN A 105 11.20 -0.51 -18.74
C GLN A 105 10.78 -0.46 -20.20
N PHE A 106 10.12 0.65 -20.59
CA PHE A 106 9.74 0.89 -21.98
C PHE A 106 10.87 1.59 -22.75
N HIS A 107 11.03 1.20 -24.01
CA HIS A 107 11.98 1.77 -24.95
C HIS A 107 11.24 2.17 -26.22
N VAL A 108 10.95 3.45 -26.38
CA VAL A 108 10.27 4.01 -27.57
C VAL A 108 11.33 4.57 -28.52
N GLU A 109 11.25 4.23 -29.81
CA GLU A 109 12.19 4.71 -30.81
C GLU A 109 12.24 6.24 -30.84
N GLY A 110 13.45 6.80 -30.84
CA GLY A 110 13.67 8.25 -30.82
C GLY A 110 13.49 8.93 -29.46
N GLN A 111 13.25 8.16 -28.39
CA GLN A 111 13.12 8.68 -27.01
C GLN A 111 14.09 8.00 -26.06
N PRO A 112 14.51 8.66 -24.97
CA PRO A 112 15.22 7.96 -23.90
C PRO A 112 14.33 6.87 -23.30
N PRO A 113 14.93 5.77 -22.79
CA PRO A 113 14.17 4.76 -22.06
C PRO A 113 13.35 5.38 -20.91
N SER A 114 12.18 4.82 -20.65
CA SER A 114 11.41 5.22 -19.45
C SER A 114 12.20 4.94 -18.18
N ASN A 115 11.80 5.53 -17.05
CA ASN A 115 12.31 5.05 -15.77
C ASN A 115 11.93 3.58 -15.57
N ARG A 116 12.80 2.83 -14.88
CA ARG A 116 12.45 1.50 -14.39
C ARG A 116 11.22 1.58 -13.49
N SER A 117 10.32 0.64 -13.65
CA SER A 117 9.18 0.43 -12.74
C SER A 117 9.03 -1.05 -12.43
N ASP A 118 8.24 -1.37 -11.41
CA ASP A 118 7.94 -2.74 -11.04
C ASP A 118 6.44 -3.03 -11.16
N VAL A 119 6.12 -4.29 -11.44
CA VAL A 119 4.75 -4.81 -11.47
C VAL A 119 4.64 -6.01 -10.53
N THR A 120 3.48 -6.15 -9.87
CA THR A 120 3.25 -7.17 -8.85
C THR A 120 2.72 -8.46 -9.47
N GLY A 121 3.41 -9.56 -9.24
CA GLY A 121 2.88 -10.92 -9.41
C GLY A 121 2.16 -11.36 -8.15
N TYR A 122 0.88 -11.00 -8.04
CA TYR A 122 0.11 -11.12 -6.79
C TYR A 122 -0.01 -12.54 -6.24
N ASN A 123 -0.09 -12.62 -4.91
CA ASN A 123 -0.47 -13.81 -4.18
C ASN A 123 -1.99 -14.08 -4.24
N PRO A 124 -2.45 -15.31 -3.99
CA PRO A 124 -3.88 -15.65 -4.08
C PRO A 124 -4.81 -14.84 -3.19
N ASP A 125 -4.32 -14.30 -2.05
CA ASP A 125 -5.12 -13.47 -1.15
C ASP A 125 -5.38 -12.05 -1.67
N SER A 126 -4.71 -11.65 -2.76
CA SER A 126 -4.93 -10.38 -3.44
C SER A 126 -5.99 -10.47 -4.57
N TYR A 127 -6.69 -11.60 -4.70
CA TYR A 127 -7.76 -11.78 -5.67
C TYR A 127 -9.11 -12.00 -4.99
N PRO A 128 -10.22 -11.47 -5.57
CA PRO A 128 -11.55 -11.75 -5.06
C PRO A 128 -11.83 -13.25 -5.01
N LYS A 129 -12.45 -13.71 -3.93
CA LYS A 129 -12.83 -15.12 -3.75
C LYS A 129 -14.35 -15.25 -3.60
N ASN A 130 -14.91 -16.31 -4.19
CA ASN A 130 -16.33 -16.60 -4.08
C ASN A 130 -16.70 -16.85 -2.61
N GLY A 131 -17.84 -16.30 -2.18
CA GLY A 131 -18.36 -16.48 -0.82
C GLY A 131 -17.68 -15.59 0.24
N VAL A 132 -16.67 -14.81 -0.11
CA VAL A 132 -16.08 -13.83 0.81
C VAL A 132 -16.95 -12.57 0.87
N PRO A 133 -17.46 -12.21 2.05
CA PRO A 133 -18.26 -11.01 2.22
C PRO A 133 -17.46 -9.75 1.88
N LYS A 134 -18.14 -8.73 1.36
CA LYS A 134 -17.56 -7.45 1.00
C LYS A 134 -17.70 -6.45 2.12
N GLY A 135 -16.72 -5.56 2.25
CA GLY A 135 -16.79 -4.38 3.13
C GLY A 135 -17.58 -3.23 2.49
N THR A 136 -17.69 -2.12 3.20
CA THR A 136 -18.43 -0.94 2.77
C THR A 136 -17.51 0.28 2.74
N LEU A 137 -17.39 0.93 1.59
CA LEU A 137 -16.67 2.19 1.42
C LEU A 137 -17.66 3.37 1.47
N SER A 138 -17.36 4.38 2.28
CA SER A 138 -18.13 5.63 2.32
C SER A 138 -17.97 6.44 1.03
N ALA A 139 -18.88 7.40 0.83
CA ALA A 139 -18.60 8.51 -0.09
C ALA A 139 -17.35 9.29 0.37
N ARG A 140 -16.82 10.15 -0.53
CA ARG A 140 -15.77 11.10 -0.19
C ARG A 140 -16.25 12.08 0.86
N ASN A 141 -15.50 12.23 1.93
CA ASN A 141 -15.69 13.26 2.95
C ASN A 141 -14.59 14.31 2.82
N VAL A 142 -14.88 15.52 3.24
CA VAL A 142 -13.92 16.63 3.26
C VAL A 142 -13.82 17.17 4.67
N ILE A 143 -12.61 17.38 5.16
CA ILE A 143 -12.36 18.02 6.43
C ILE A 143 -11.58 19.33 6.26
N THR A 144 -11.90 20.34 7.05
CA THR A 144 -11.11 21.58 7.14
C THR A 144 -10.39 21.60 8.47
N SER A 145 -9.07 21.58 8.43
CA SER A 145 -8.21 21.48 9.60
C SER A 145 -7.98 22.84 10.25
N ARG A 146 -8.05 22.86 11.58
CA ARG A 146 -7.57 23.97 12.42
C ARG A 146 -6.10 23.79 12.76
N VAL A 147 -5.65 22.54 12.93
CA VAL A 147 -4.24 22.21 13.21
C VAL A 147 -3.32 22.65 12.07
N PHE A 148 -3.82 22.61 10.83
CA PHE A 148 -3.11 23.07 9.62
C PHE A 148 -3.77 24.30 8.99
N ASP A 149 -4.17 25.28 9.79
CA ASP A 149 -4.57 26.64 9.38
C ASP A 149 -5.52 26.71 8.18
N GLY A 150 -6.62 25.94 8.22
CA GLY A 150 -7.64 25.93 7.18
C GLY A 150 -7.33 25.00 5.99
N MET A 151 -6.33 24.14 6.10
CA MET A 151 -6.08 23.05 5.16
C MET A 151 -7.35 22.22 4.92
N LYS A 152 -7.61 21.88 3.66
CA LYS A 152 -8.67 20.94 3.31
C LYS A 152 -8.08 19.62 2.86
N ALA A 153 -8.59 18.53 3.44
CA ALA A 153 -8.20 17.16 3.09
C ALA A 153 -9.43 16.30 2.83
N ASP A 154 -9.29 15.37 1.89
CA ASP A 154 -10.29 14.36 1.58
C ASP A 154 -10.02 13.11 2.41
N TYR A 155 -11.08 12.43 2.86
CA TYR A 155 -10.96 11.12 3.48
C TYR A 155 -12.15 10.21 3.15
N TRP A 156 -11.93 8.92 3.29
CA TRP A 156 -12.93 7.87 3.13
C TRP A 156 -12.85 6.90 4.29
N ILE A 157 -13.97 6.25 4.58
CA ILE A 157 -14.07 5.24 5.63
C ILE A 157 -14.41 3.92 4.94
N TYR A 158 -13.57 2.92 5.11
CA TYR A 158 -13.86 1.58 4.67
C TYR A 158 -14.05 0.68 5.89
N ALA A 159 -15.28 0.16 6.07
CA ALA A 159 -15.60 -0.82 7.10
C ALA A 159 -15.46 -2.23 6.51
N SER A 160 -14.54 -3.03 7.04
CA SER A 160 -14.37 -4.41 6.60
C SER A 160 -15.60 -5.26 6.94
N PRO A 161 -15.80 -6.44 6.32
CA PRO A 161 -16.89 -7.33 6.69
C PRO A 161 -16.89 -7.66 8.18
N GLY A 162 -18.09 -7.76 8.78
CA GLY A 162 -18.25 -8.10 10.20
C GLY A 162 -18.21 -6.91 11.16
N ILE A 163 -17.99 -5.68 10.69
CA ILE A 163 -18.06 -4.50 11.52
C ILE A 163 -19.51 -4.19 11.92
N ASN A 164 -19.72 -4.04 13.23
CA ASN A 164 -20.94 -3.47 13.81
C ASN A 164 -20.64 -2.03 14.27
N PRO A 165 -21.29 -1.01 13.70
CA PRO A 165 -21.03 0.40 14.07
C PRO A 165 -21.20 0.71 15.56
N ALA A 166 -22.04 -0.04 16.26
CA ALA A 166 -22.30 0.15 17.69
C ALA A 166 -21.23 -0.45 18.62
N THR A 167 -20.34 -1.28 18.09
CA THR A 167 -19.29 -1.97 18.87
C THR A 167 -17.92 -1.34 18.56
N PRO A 168 -17.09 -1.03 19.59
CA PRO A 168 -15.76 -0.47 19.36
C PRO A 168 -14.89 -1.39 18.50
N ALA A 169 -14.48 -0.90 17.34
CA ALA A 169 -13.71 -1.62 16.33
C ALA A 169 -12.24 -1.22 16.36
N PRO A 170 -11.32 -2.13 16.00
CA PRO A 170 -9.95 -1.78 15.65
C PRO A 170 -9.91 -0.79 14.48
N LEU A 171 -8.84 -0.01 14.44
CA LEU A 171 -8.64 1.04 13.45
C LEU A 171 -7.32 0.82 12.66
N MET A 172 -7.35 1.10 11.37
CA MET A 172 -6.14 1.30 10.58
C MET A 172 -6.26 2.58 9.74
N VAL A 173 -5.33 3.51 9.92
CA VAL A 173 -5.25 4.75 9.13
C VAL A 173 -4.24 4.57 8.01
N TRP A 174 -4.60 4.97 6.80
CA TRP A 174 -3.76 4.93 5.62
C TRP A 174 -3.54 6.32 5.05
N GLN A 175 -2.27 6.72 4.93
CA GLN A 175 -1.86 7.92 4.20
C GLN A 175 -2.00 7.71 2.69
N ASP A 176 -2.09 8.82 1.94
CA ASP A 176 -2.34 8.82 0.49
C ASP A 176 -3.59 8.01 0.10
N GLY A 177 -4.64 8.10 0.92
CA GLY A 177 -5.87 7.31 0.82
C GLY A 177 -6.56 7.39 -0.55
N GLN A 178 -6.41 8.49 -1.28
CA GLN A 178 -6.95 8.67 -2.63
C GLN A 178 -6.40 7.62 -3.63
N THR A 179 -5.26 7.03 -3.35
CA THR A 179 -4.66 5.97 -4.20
C THR A 179 -5.28 4.61 -3.93
N LEU A 180 -6.05 4.45 -2.84
CA LEU A 180 -6.58 3.17 -2.36
C LEU A 180 -8.10 3.02 -2.62
N VAL A 181 -8.82 4.12 -2.90
CA VAL A 181 -10.28 4.13 -2.94
C VAL A 181 -10.91 3.44 -4.15
N ASN A 182 -10.16 3.21 -5.22
CA ASN A 182 -10.66 2.49 -6.40
C ASN A 182 -10.64 0.95 -6.23
N GLY A 183 -10.52 0.47 -5.00
CA GLY A 183 -10.62 -0.95 -4.66
C GLY A 183 -9.61 -1.81 -5.42
N ASP A 184 -10.11 -2.85 -6.09
CA ASP A 184 -9.26 -3.84 -6.77
C ASP A 184 -8.58 -3.34 -8.05
N LEU A 185 -8.94 -2.15 -8.53
CA LEU A 185 -8.24 -1.49 -9.64
C LEU A 185 -6.97 -0.77 -9.15
N THR A 186 -6.83 -0.58 -7.85
CA THR A 186 -5.59 -0.04 -7.27
C THR A 186 -4.51 -1.12 -7.22
N ARG A 187 -3.26 -0.68 -7.24
CA ARG A 187 -2.13 -1.61 -7.14
C ARG A 187 -2.14 -2.39 -5.82
N MET A 188 -2.52 -1.75 -4.71
CA MET A 188 -2.52 -2.37 -3.37
C MET A 188 -3.62 -3.41 -3.17
N ARG A 189 -4.76 -3.33 -3.86
CA ARG A 189 -5.92 -4.23 -3.67
C ARG A 189 -6.34 -4.37 -2.20
N LEU A 190 -6.26 -3.26 -1.45
CA LEU A 190 -6.41 -3.23 0.00
C LEU A 190 -7.72 -3.87 0.47
N PHE A 191 -8.83 -3.60 -0.23
CA PHE A 191 -10.14 -4.08 0.19
C PHE A 191 -10.25 -5.60 0.02
N THR A 192 -9.86 -6.13 -1.14
CA THR A 192 -9.85 -7.57 -1.40
C THR A 192 -8.94 -8.32 -0.42
N VAL A 193 -7.74 -7.80 -0.17
CA VAL A 193 -6.82 -8.40 0.81
C VAL A 193 -7.45 -8.40 2.20
N THR A 194 -8.01 -7.27 2.65
CA THR A 194 -8.66 -7.16 3.96
C THR A 194 -9.82 -8.14 4.09
N GLU A 195 -10.71 -8.19 3.07
CA GLU A 195 -11.87 -9.08 3.05
C GLU A 195 -11.47 -10.55 3.17
N ASN A 196 -10.48 -10.98 2.36
CA ASN A 196 -9.97 -12.34 2.40
C ASN A 196 -9.36 -12.70 3.76
N LEU A 197 -8.53 -11.81 4.32
CA LEU A 197 -7.87 -12.05 5.60
C LEU A 197 -8.83 -12.05 6.78
N VAL A 198 -9.84 -11.18 6.79
CA VAL A 198 -10.92 -11.17 7.79
C VAL A 198 -11.74 -12.45 7.70
N HIS A 199 -12.14 -12.86 6.48
CA HIS A 199 -12.87 -14.11 6.27
C HIS A 199 -12.09 -15.33 6.76
N GLN A 200 -10.78 -15.35 6.55
CA GLN A 200 -9.86 -16.38 7.03
C GLN A 200 -9.51 -16.24 8.53
N LYS A 201 -10.00 -15.22 9.22
CA LYS A 201 -9.69 -14.92 10.64
C LYS A 201 -8.20 -14.71 10.91
N ARG A 202 -7.46 -14.23 9.91
CA ARG A 202 -6.03 -13.91 10.05
C ARG A 202 -5.79 -12.51 10.58
N ILE A 203 -6.75 -11.61 10.38
CA ILE A 203 -6.79 -10.28 10.99
C ILE A 203 -8.19 -10.02 11.56
N PRO A 204 -8.36 -9.12 12.54
CA PRO A 204 -9.66 -8.75 13.05
C PRO A 204 -10.45 -7.94 12.00
N PRO A 205 -11.79 -7.97 12.05
CA PRO A 205 -12.59 -6.93 11.40
C PRO A 205 -12.18 -5.55 11.92
N MET A 206 -12.04 -4.56 11.03
CA MET A 206 -11.58 -3.23 11.41
C MET A 206 -12.16 -2.13 10.51
N VAL A 207 -12.11 -0.91 11.02
CA VAL A 207 -12.39 0.30 10.26
C VAL A 207 -11.08 0.82 9.68
N HIS A 208 -11.03 1.08 8.38
CA HIS A 208 -9.93 1.77 7.73
C HIS A 208 -10.32 3.22 7.45
N VAL A 209 -9.44 4.15 7.79
CA VAL A 209 -9.54 5.56 7.41
C VAL A 209 -8.50 5.82 6.34
N LEU A 210 -8.96 6.15 5.13
CA LEU A 210 -8.12 6.44 3.98
C LEU A 210 -8.08 7.95 3.82
N ILE A 211 -6.94 8.59 4.11
CA ILE A 211 -6.83 10.04 4.13
C ILE A 211 -5.86 10.52 3.06
N ALA A 212 -6.33 11.46 2.22
CA ALA A 212 -5.49 12.16 1.25
C ALA A 212 -4.73 13.30 1.94
N PRO A 213 -3.54 13.65 1.44
CA PRO A 213 -2.87 14.87 1.89
C PRO A 213 -3.70 16.11 1.51
N GLY A 214 -3.59 17.14 2.35
CA GLY A 214 -4.41 18.33 2.21
C GLY A 214 -3.78 19.41 1.34
N PHE A 215 -4.62 20.41 1.08
CA PHE A 215 -4.24 21.64 0.39
C PHE A 215 -4.52 22.84 1.29
N ALA A 216 -3.57 23.77 1.37
CA ALA A 216 -3.74 25.04 2.05
C ALA A 216 -4.84 25.88 1.36
N PRO A 217 -5.40 26.92 2.02
CA PRO A 217 -6.40 27.80 1.41
C PRO A 217 -5.95 28.48 0.12
N ASP A 218 -4.65 28.66 -0.08
CA ASP A 218 -4.03 29.21 -1.30
C ASP A 218 -3.82 28.15 -2.41
N GLY A 219 -4.26 26.91 -2.20
CA GLY A 219 -4.13 25.80 -3.15
C GLY A 219 -2.79 25.05 -3.11
N ARG A 220 -1.86 25.45 -2.25
CA ARG A 220 -0.55 24.78 -2.10
C ARG A 220 -0.73 23.42 -1.46
N ALA A 221 -0.14 22.38 -2.07
CA ALA A 221 -0.11 21.03 -1.51
C ALA A 221 0.73 20.99 -0.22
N LEU A 222 0.20 20.34 0.81
CA LEU A 222 0.86 20.27 2.12
C LEU A 222 1.45 18.88 2.44
N ARG A 223 1.37 17.92 1.53
CA ARG A 223 1.77 16.52 1.78
C ARG A 223 3.13 16.38 2.49
N SER A 224 4.16 17.08 2.01
CA SER A 224 5.48 16.98 2.64
C SER A 224 5.53 17.64 4.02
N LEU A 225 4.78 18.73 4.22
CA LEU A 225 4.68 19.38 5.53
C LEU A 225 3.91 18.50 6.53
N GLU A 226 2.84 17.83 6.07
CA GLU A 226 2.05 16.93 6.90
C GLU A 226 2.83 15.66 7.27
N TYR A 227 3.53 15.07 6.29
CA TYR A 227 4.04 13.70 6.41
C TYR A 227 5.51 13.59 6.78
N ASP A 228 6.36 14.50 6.29
CA ASP A 228 7.81 14.42 6.51
C ASP A 228 8.28 15.25 7.72
N SER A 229 7.38 15.96 8.40
CA SER A 229 7.70 16.69 9.63
C SER A 229 7.80 15.74 10.82
N MET A 230 8.81 15.94 11.67
CA MET A 230 9.05 15.13 12.87
C MET A 230 8.33 15.71 14.10
N ASP A 231 7.16 16.28 13.92
CA ASP A 231 6.36 16.86 15.01
C ASP A 231 4.98 16.15 15.14
N ASP A 232 4.21 16.51 16.15
CA ASP A 232 2.94 15.86 16.47
C ASP A 232 1.73 16.40 15.70
N ARG A 233 1.87 17.43 14.87
CA ARG A 233 0.74 18.12 14.22
C ARG A 233 -0.13 17.17 13.42
N TYR A 234 0.48 16.28 12.63
CA TYR A 234 -0.31 15.34 11.86
C TYR A 234 -1.08 14.35 12.75
N THR A 235 -0.46 13.88 13.81
CA THR A 235 -1.13 12.99 14.78
C THR A 235 -2.27 13.71 15.48
N ARG A 236 -2.07 14.97 15.87
CA ARG A 236 -3.13 15.81 16.43
C ARG A 236 -4.28 16.04 15.44
N PHE A 237 -3.96 16.34 14.18
CA PHE A 237 -4.97 16.44 13.12
C PHE A 237 -5.82 15.17 13.03
N LEU A 238 -5.20 13.99 13.06
CA LEU A 238 -5.94 12.74 13.09
C LEU A 238 -6.81 12.61 14.35
N LEU A 239 -6.23 12.80 15.53
CA LEU A 239 -6.89 12.54 16.82
C LEU A 239 -7.94 13.57 17.18
N GLU A 240 -7.70 14.84 16.88
CA GLU A 240 -8.55 15.96 17.30
C GLU A 240 -9.62 16.32 16.25
N GLU A 241 -9.41 15.96 14.98
CA GLU A 241 -10.26 16.41 13.90
C GLU A 241 -10.84 15.26 13.06
N VAL A 242 -10.00 14.34 12.52
CA VAL A 242 -10.47 13.29 11.61
C VAL A 242 -11.21 12.18 12.36
N LEU A 243 -10.62 11.61 13.41
CA LEU A 243 -11.23 10.47 14.11
C LEU A 243 -12.55 10.83 14.80
N PRO A 244 -12.77 12.03 15.39
CA PRO A 244 -14.09 12.44 15.86
C PRO A 244 -15.18 12.45 14.78
N GLU A 245 -14.84 12.79 13.54
CA GLU A 245 -15.79 12.70 12.42
C GLU A 245 -16.11 11.24 12.06
N VAL A 246 -15.11 10.35 12.07
CA VAL A 246 -15.28 8.91 11.84
C VAL A 246 -16.16 8.29 12.94
N GLU A 247 -15.99 8.71 14.20
CA GLU A 247 -16.72 8.22 15.36
C GLU A 247 -18.21 8.58 15.36
N LYS A 248 -18.64 9.51 14.49
CA LYS A 248 -20.08 9.74 14.26
C LYS A 248 -20.74 8.54 13.56
N SER A 249 -19.97 7.73 12.83
CA SER A 249 -20.48 6.57 12.05
C SER A 249 -20.07 5.23 12.65
N TYR A 250 -18.90 5.13 13.28
CA TYR A 250 -18.36 3.88 13.82
C TYR A 250 -17.69 4.12 15.16
N LYS A 251 -18.04 3.35 16.17
CA LYS A 251 -17.28 3.37 17.43
C LYS A 251 -15.89 2.78 17.20
N LEU A 252 -14.85 3.48 17.67
CA LEU A 252 -13.47 3.05 17.55
C LEU A 252 -12.88 2.69 18.91
N ARG A 253 -11.98 1.72 18.94
CA ARG A 253 -11.19 1.43 20.12
C ARG A 253 -10.20 2.57 20.35
N PRO A 254 -10.08 3.12 21.58
CA PRO A 254 -9.24 4.29 21.84
C PRO A 254 -7.77 3.96 22.09
N ASP A 255 -7.44 2.70 22.37
CA ASP A 255 -6.12 2.24 22.76
C ASP A 255 -5.19 2.01 21.55
N GLY A 256 -3.89 2.30 21.72
CA GLY A 256 -2.88 2.11 20.66
C GLY A 256 -2.72 0.65 20.25
N TYR A 257 -2.95 -0.31 21.15
CA TYR A 257 -2.92 -1.74 20.85
C TYR A 257 -3.90 -2.13 19.74
N SER A 258 -5.04 -1.45 19.65
CA SER A 258 -6.09 -1.69 18.66
C SER A 258 -6.02 -0.75 17.47
N ARG A 259 -4.95 0.06 17.34
CA ARG A 259 -4.81 1.03 16.25
C ARG A 259 -3.52 0.84 15.48
N ALA A 260 -3.66 0.78 14.18
CA ALA A 260 -2.56 0.73 13.22
C ALA A 260 -2.56 1.99 12.34
N ILE A 261 -1.39 2.34 11.83
CA ILE A 261 -1.20 3.44 10.90
C ILE A 261 -0.18 3.01 9.83
N GLY A 262 -0.43 3.33 8.56
CA GLY A 262 0.39 2.85 7.48
C GLY A 262 0.42 3.76 6.26
N GLY A 263 1.50 3.67 5.49
CA GLY A 263 1.68 4.41 4.25
C GLY A 263 2.99 4.11 3.56
N GLU A 264 3.18 4.75 2.41
CA GLU A 264 4.34 4.60 1.55
C GLU A 264 5.12 5.92 1.47
N SER A 265 6.44 5.83 1.33
CA SER A 265 7.30 7.00 1.13
C SER A 265 7.16 8.01 2.30
N SER A 266 6.77 9.26 2.03
CA SER A 266 6.42 10.22 3.08
C SER A 266 5.30 9.70 4.00
N GLY A 267 4.33 8.92 3.48
CA GLY A 267 3.32 8.26 4.31
C GLY A 267 3.89 7.21 5.25
N GLY A 268 4.99 6.55 4.86
CA GLY A 268 5.70 5.58 5.69
C GLY A 268 6.36 6.22 6.91
N ILE A 269 7.12 7.30 6.72
CA ILE A 269 7.70 8.05 7.85
C ILE A 269 6.62 8.71 8.70
N CYS A 270 5.57 9.27 8.11
CA CYS A 270 4.42 9.84 8.81
C CYS A 270 3.82 8.83 9.80
N SER A 271 3.62 7.60 9.34
CA SER A 271 3.10 6.50 10.15
C SER A 271 4.01 6.17 11.34
N PHE A 272 5.31 6.13 11.09
CA PHE A 272 6.29 5.90 12.15
C PHE A 272 6.33 7.06 13.13
N THR A 273 6.32 8.31 12.64
CA THR A 273 6.30 9.52 13.48
C THR A 273 5.08 9.52 14.42
N ALA A 274 3.89 9.22 13.90
CA ALA A 274 2.67 9.17 14.72
C ALA A 274 2.78 8.14 15.86
N ALA A 275 3.26 6.95 15.57
CA ALA A 275 3.43 5.90 16.59
C ALA A 275 4.61 6.18 17.52
N TRP A 276 5.69 6.79 17.02
CA TRP A 276 6.85 7.17 17.83
C TRP A 276 6.50 8.21 18.90
N LEU A 277 5.71 9.23 18.52
CA LEU A 277 5.33 10.30 19.44
C LEU A 277 4.14 9.90 20.32
N HIS A 278 3.21 9.08 19.83
CA HIS A 278 1.98 8.68 20.49
C HIS A 278 1.74 7.16 20.46
N PRO A 279 2.62 6.34 21.07
CA PRO A 279 2.47 4.89 21.07
C PRO A 279 1.21 4.41 21.79
N GLU A 280 0.66 5.20 22.72
CA GLU A 280 -0.61 4.95 23.40
C GLU A 280 -1.84 5.17 22.49
N LYS A 281 -1.67 5.80 21.33
CA LYS A 281 -2.69 6.05 20.31
C LYS A 281 -2.55 5.20 19.08
N PHE A 282 -1.30 4.91 18.65
CA PHE A 282 -0.97 4.05 17.53
C PHE A 282 0.22 3.19 17.89
N ALA A 283 0.01 1.87 18.01
CA ALA A 283 1.10 0.97 18.39
C ALA A 283 1.49 -0.02 17.28
N ARG A 284 0.86 0.02 16.11
CA ARG A 284 1.15 -0.83 14.96
C ARG A 284 1.47 0.05 13.74
N VAL A 285 2.66 -0.12 13.18
CA VAL A 285 3.18 0.70 12.08
C VAL A 285 3.38 -0.16 10.85
N HIS A 286 2.82 0.27 9.72
CA HIS A 286 3.09 -0.28 8.38
C HIS A 286 3.79 0.78 7.54
N SER A 287 5.12 0.69 7.42
CA SER A 287 5.96 1.66 6.71
C SER A 287 6.66 0.97 5.54
N THR A 288 6.34 1.37 4.32
CA THR A 288 6.95 0.83 3.11
C THR A 288 7.63 1.94 2.33
N ILE A 289 8.84 1.68 1.81
CA ILE A 289 9.67 2.66 1.09
C ILE A 289 9.75 4.01 1.84
N GLY A 290 9.87 3.96 3.17
CA GLY A 290 9.70 5.11 4.04
C GLY A 290 10.76 6.18 3.83
N SER A 291 10.33 7.46 3.78
CA SER A 291 11.23 8.61 3.56
C SER A 291 12.00 9.01 4.82
N TYR A 292 12.75 8.08 5.41
CA TYR A 292 13.63 8.38 6.56
C TYR A 292 14.85 9.20 6.12
N THR A 293 14.59 10.28 5.40
CA THR A 293 15.58 11.12 4.72
C THR A 293 15.44 12.59 5.15
N SER A 294 16.24 13.47 4.57
CA SER A 294 16.32 14.88 4.99
C SER A 294 15.31 15.82 4.31
N ILE A 295 14.13 15.32 3.86
CA ILE A 295 13.15 16.12 3.10
C ILE A 295 12.78 17.41 3.84
N GLN A 296 12.41 17.34 5.13
CA GLN A 296 12.05 18.51 5.96
C GLN A 296 13.18 19.03 6.84
N TRP A 297 14.40 18.56 6.66
CA TRP A 297 15.54 19.08 7.41
C TRP A 297 15.83 20.53 7.04
N ARG A 298 15.74 21.41 8.02
CA ARG A 298 15.99 22.86 7.89
C ARG A 298 16.79 23.32 9.11
N PRO A 299 18.10 23.05 9.15
CA PRO A 299 18.93 23.34 10.34
C PRO A 299 18.91 24.80 10.75
N LYS A 300 18.83 25.73 9.78
CA LYS A 300 18.73 27.17 10.07
C LYS A 300 17.43 27.59 10.76
N GLU A 301 16.37 26.77 10.62
CA GLU A 301 15.07 26.95 11.24
C GLU A 301 14.91 26.09 12.50
N GLY A 302 15.95 25.34 12.90
CA GLY A 302 15.85 24.37 13.99
C GLY A 302 14.92 23.18 13.71
N ARG A 303 14.68 22.86 12.43
CA ARG A 303 13.80 21.77 12.03
C ARG A 303 14.59 20.52 11.67
N ASP A 304 14.28 19.45 12.36
CA ASP A 304 14.86 18.13 12.12
C ASP A 304 14.26 17.44 10.87
N GLY A 305 15.00 16.47 10.32
CA GLY A 305 14.56 15.62 9.21
C GLY A 305 14.48 14.15 9.61
N GLY A 306 13.75 13.37 8.86
CA GLY A 306 13.52 11.95 9.10
C GLY A 306 14.77 11.08 9.17
N ASN A 307 15.88 11.57 8.62
CA ASN A 307 17.21 10.96 8.71
C ASN A 307 17.74 10.82 10.15
N LEU A 308 17.11 11.48 11.12
CA LEU A 308 17.46 11.33 12.55
C LEU A 308 16.86 10.09 13.21
N TYR A 309 15.77 9.51 12.70
CA TYR A 309 15.09 8.38 13.34
C TYR A 309 16.00 7.19 13.63
N PRO A 310 16.92 6.75 12.76
CA PRO A 310 17.83 5.67 13.11
C PRO A 310 18.66 5.93 14.36
N PHE A 311 19.00 7.19 14.62
CA PHE A 311 19.78 7.60 15.81
C PHE A 311 18.88 7.77 17.02
N LEU A 312 17.71 8.40 16.88
CA LEU A 312 16.74 8.56 17.96
C LEU A 312 16.32 7.21 18.53
N VAL A 313 16.00 6.24 17.66
CA VAL A 313 15.67 4.87 18.07
C VAL A 313 16.78 4.25 18.97
N ARG A 314 18.06 4.52 18.66
CA ARG A 314 19.19 4.00 19.45
C ARG A 314 19.38 4.71 20.78
N LYS A 315 19.06 6.00 20.84
CA LYS A 315 19.42 6.89 21.98
C LYS A 315 18.30 7.03 22.98
N GLU A 316 17.06 6.96 22.56
CA GLU A 316 15.90 7.14 23.42
C GLU A 316 15.38 5.81 24.03
N ALA A 317 14.47 5.94 24.99
CA ALA A 317 13.77 4.81 25.57
C ALA A 317 12.93 4.08 24.48
N LYS A 318 12.88 2.75 24.55
CA LYS A 318 12.07 1.93 23.66
C LYS A 318 10.60 2.34 23.78
N ARG A 319 9.94 2.56 22.64
CA ARG A 319 8.49 2.73 22.54
C ARG A 319 7.82 1.37 22.38
N ASN A 320 6.65 1.18 22.94
CA ASN A 320 5.91 -0.07 22.77
C ASN A 320 5.13 -0.09 21.45
N ILE A 321 5.85 -0.23 20.35
CA ILE A 321 5.30 -0.28 18.99
C ILE A 321 5.81 -1.51 18.24
N ARG A 322 4.95 -2.01 17.34
CA ARG A 322 5.25 -3.10 16.38
C ARG A 322 5.40 -2.49 14.99
N VAL A 323 6.47 -2.80 14.28
CA VAL A 323 6.83 -2.12 13.02
C VAL A 323 7.05 -3.12 11.89
N TRP A 324 6.18 -3.09 10.87
CA TRP A 324 6.51 -3.62 9.55
C TRP A 324 7.25 -2.56 8.76
N LEU A 325 8.45 -2.88 8.31
CA LEU A 325 9.30 -2.00 7.52
C LEU A 325 9.69 -2.72 6.22
N SER A 326 9.56 -2.06 5.07
CA SER A 326 10.05 -2.61 3.80
C SER A 326 10.64 -1.54 2.90
N ASP A 327 11.65 -1.94 2.11
CA ASP A 327 12.30 -1.09 1.12
C ASP A 327 12.95 -1.95 0.03
N GLY A 328 13.54 -1.32 -0.98
CA GLY A 328 14.17 -1.97 -2.11
C GLY A 328 15.55 -1.43 -2.49
N SER A 329 16.37 -2.28 -3.14
CA SER A 329 17.72 -1.92 -3.57
C SER A 329 17.77 -0.85 -4.67
N ASP A 330 16.68 -0.70 -5.41
CA ASP A 330 16.57 0.23 -6.55
C ASP A 330 15.65 1.43 -6.20
N ASP A 331 15.48 1.70 -4.90
CA ASP A 331 14.75 2.86 -4.41
C ASP A 331 15.58 4.15 -4.61
N LEU A 332 15.00 5.30 -4.25
CA LEU A 332 15.53 6.64 -4.54
C LEU A 332 16.89 6.91 -3.90
N GLU A 333 17.73 7.57 -4.68
CA GLU A 333 18.98 8.23 -4.28
C GLU A 333 18.96 9.64 -4.83
N ASN A 334 18.91 10.67 -3.97
CA ASN A 334 18.84 12.06 -4.41
C ASN A 334 19.40 13.03 -3.35
N ALA A 335 19.20 14.35 -3.55
CA ALA A 335 19.68 15.40 -2.63
C ALA A 335 19.15 15.28 -1.19
N HIS A 336 18.09 14.51 -0.96
CA HIS A 336 17.53 14.28 0.38
C HIS A 336 18.13 13.06 1.08
N GLY A 337 18.85 12.20 0.35
CA GLY A 337 19.52 11.02 0.87
C GLY A 337 19.18 9.76 0.10
N SER A 338 19.59 8.63 0.67
CA SER A 338 19.38 7.28 0.15
C SER A 338 18.26 6.59 0.93
N TRP A 339 17.13 6.27 0.26
CA TRP A 339 16.04 5.52 0.89
C TRP A 339 16.50 4.14 1.35
N PRO A 340 17.18 3.32 0.50
CA PRO A 340 17.67 2.01 0.91
C PRO A 340 18.54 2.04 2.15
N LEU A 341 19.56 2.91 2.15
CA LEU A 341 20.51 2.98 3.27
C LEU A 341 19.86 3.43 4.58
N GLN A 342 18.94 4.40 4.51
CA GLN A 342 18.25 4.91 5.69
C GLN A 342 17.28 3.88 6.29
N ASN A 343 16.53 3.16 5.46
CA ASN A 343 15.65 2.09 5.90
C ASN A 343 16.44 0.91 6.51
N ILE A 344 17.58 0.53 5.91
CA ILE A 344 18.49 -0.47 6.48
C ILE A 344 19.02 0.00 7.85
N GLN A 345 19.42 1.27 7.97
CA GLN A 345 19.92 1.82 9.23
C GLN A 345 18.84 1.85 10.31
N LEU A 346 17.61 2.23 9.94
CA LEU A 346 16.46 2.18 10.85
C LEU A 346 16.15 0.75 11.31
N ALA A 347 16.10 -0.21 10.39
CA ALA A 347 15.88 -1.62 10.70
C ALA A 347 16.93 -2.16 11.69
N ASN A 348 18.21 -1.85 11.45
CA ASN A 348 19.29 -2.21 12.36
C ASN A 348 19.16 -1.52 13.74
N SER A 349 18.60 -0.32 13.78
CA SER A 349 18.37 0.41 15.03
C SER A 349 17.21 -0.18 15.83
N LEU A 350 16.14 -0.56 15.16
CA LEU A 350 15.01 -1.29 15.75
C LEU A 350 15.47 -2.63 16.32
N LYS A 351 16.30 -3.37 15.56
CA LYS A 351 16.90 -4.61 16.03
C LYS A 351 17.76 -4.43 17.28
N MET A 352 18.66 -3.45 17.28
CA MET A 352 19.54 -3.15 18.41
C MET A 352 18.76 -2.86 19.71
N LYS A 353 17.59 -2.24 19.59
CA LYS A 353 16.71 -1.88 20.72
C LYS A 353 15.64 -2.95 21.00
N GLU A 354 15.73 -4.09 20.34
CA GLU A 354 14.82 -5.23 20.51
C GLU A 354 13.33 -4.87 20.33
N TYR A 355 13.02 -4.02 19.30
CA TYR A 355 11.65 -3.76 18.89
C TYR A 355 11.02 -5.01 18.28
N ASP A 356 9.71 -5.14 18.40
CA ASP A 356 8.94 -6.10 17.61
C ASP A 356 8.81 -5.52 16.18
N TYR A 357 9.73 -5.94 15.29
CA TYR A 357 9.82 -5.42 13.94
C TYR A 357 9.99 -6.55 12.92
N HIS A 358 9.60 -6.28 11.70
CA HIS A 358 9.94 -7.07 10.51
C HIS A 358 10.54 -6.14 9.46
N PHE A 359 11.61 -6.55 8.81
CA PHE A 359 12.21 -5.82 7.73
C PHE A 359 12.29 -6.65 6.45
N ARG A 360 11.57 -6.23 5.43
CA ARG A 360 11.61 -6.79 4.08
C ARG A 360 12.47 -5.88 3.19
N PHE A 361 13.59 -6.42 2.68
CA PHE A 361 14.43 -5.72 1.70
C PHE A 361 14.45 -6.51 0.41
N ALA A 362 13.96 -5.93 -0.68
CA ALA A 362 13.77 -6.58 -1.96
C ALA A 362 14.58 -5.90 -3.08
N SER A 363 14.62 -6.50 -4.27
CA SER A 363 15.02 -5.79 -5.48
C SER A 363 13.81 -5.03 -6.03
N ALA A 364 13.53 -3.86 -5.45
CA ALA A 364 12.34 -3.07 -5.75
C ALA A 364 12.71 -1.59 -5.93
N ALA A 365 11.98 -0.91 -6.82
CA ALA A 365 12.06 0.52 -7.04
C ALA A 365 11.06 1.29 -6.15
N HIS A 366 11.11 2.63 -6.17
CA HIS A 366 10.22 3.50 -5.39
C HIS A 366 8.79 3.48 -5.93
N ASN A 367 8.06 2.38 -5.70
CA ASN A 367 6.65 2.26 -6.05
C ASN A 367 5.95 1.18 -5.21
N SER A 368 4.62 1.12 -5.29
CA SER A 368 3.77 0.24 -4.48
C SER A 368 3.82 -1.26 -4.87
N ALA A 369 4.67 -1.69 -5.82
CA ALA A 369 4.58 -3.07 -6.31
C ALA A 369 4.99 -4.10 -5.24
N GLN A 370 6.09 -3.84 -4.51
CA GLN A 370 6.52 -4.72 -3.43
C GLN A 370 5.56 -4.66 -2.24
N ALA A 371 5.08 -3.46 -1.88
CA ALA A 371 4.09 -3.29 -0.82
C ALA A 371 2.80 -4.07 -1.11
N ALA A 372 2.33 -4.04 -2.36
CA ALA A 372 1.15 -4.79 -2.80
C ALA A 372 1.36 -6.32 -2.77
N LEU A 373 2.57 -6.76 -3.11
CA LEU A 373 2.93 -8.17 -2.99
C LEU A 373 2.91 -8.63 -1.53
N ASP A 374 3.46 -7.83 -0.64
CA ASP A 374 3.63 -8.16 0.77
C ASP A 374 2.37 -7.91 1.61
N LEU A 375 1.36 -7.19 1.08
CA LEU A 375 0.21 -6.73 1.86
C LEU A 375 -0.51 -7.84 2.65
N PRO A 376 -0.79 -9.04 2.07
CA PRO A 376 -1.42 -10.12 2.84
C PRO A 376 -0.56 -10.61 4.01
N GLU A 377 0.75 -10.69 3.82
CA GLU A 377 1.70 -11.09 4.85
C GLU A 377 1.87 -10.00 5.90
N SER A 378 2.09 -8.76 5.47
CA SER A 378 2.34 -7.63 6.36
C SER A 378 1.16 -7.33 7.29
N LEU A 379 -0.07 -7.36 6.77
CA LEU A 379 -1.26 -7.19 7.60
C LEU A 379 -1.42 -8.36 8.59
N THR A 380 -1.22 -9.60 8.14
CA THR A 380 -1.28 -10.77 9.03
C THR A 380 -0.23 -10.66 10.14
N TRP A 381 0.99 -10.29 9.79
CA TRP A 381 2.07 -10.13 10.75
C TRP A 381 1.80 -8.98 11.73
N LEU A 382 1.29 -7.85 11.23
CA LEU A 382 1.03 -6.66 12.03
C LEU A 382 -0.08 -6.92 13.09
N TRP A 383 -1.10 -7.69 12.74
CA TRP A 383 -2.24 -8.02 13.59
C TRP A 383 -2.12 -9.39 14.28
N ARG A 384 -0.99 -10.10 14.13
CA ARG A 384 -0.80 -11.40 14.80
C ARG A 384 -0.99 -11.30 16.30
N GLY A 385 -1.71 -12.25 16.85
CA GLY A 385 -1.97 -12.32 18.31
C GLY A 385 -2.91 -11.25 18.83
N TYR A 386 -3.60 -10.48 17.94
CA TYR A 386 -4.58 -9.50 18.39
C TYR A 386 -5.73 -10.18 19.13
N ASP A 387 -5.98 -9.72 20.37
CA ASP A 387 -7.08 -10.17 21.22
C ASP A 387 -8.00 -8.99 21.54
N PRO A 388 -9.27 -9.01 21.10
CA PRO A 388 -10.21 -7.92 21.35
C PRO A 388 -10.54 -7.70 22.84
N ALA A 389 -10.22 -8.65 23.72
CA ALA A 389 -10.39 -8.49 25.16
C ALA A 389 -9.29 -7.63 25.81
N LYS A 390 -8.15 -7.42 25.12
CA LYS A 390 -7.04 -6.61 25.60
C LYS A 390 -7.13 -5.16 25.13
N THR A 391 -6.54 -4.27 25.91
CA THR A 391 -6.31 -2.85 25.55
C THR A 391 -4.83 -2.48 25.50
N SER A 392 -3.97 -3.40 25.90
CA SER A 392 -2.50 -3.26 25.87
C SER A 392 -1.83 -4.61 25.79
N GLU A 393 -0.64 -4.63 25.22
CA GLU A 393 0.26 -5.78 25.20
C GLU A 393 1.68 -5.25 25.03
N GLU A 394 2.65 -5.86 25.69
CA GLU A 394 4.05 -5.56 25.40
C GLU A 394 4.45 -6.25 24.09
N PHE A 395 4.89 -5.47 23.12
CA PHE A 395 5.40 -6.00 21.86
C PHE A 395 6.87 -6.40 22.03
N VAL A 396 7.11 -7.70 21.94
CA VAL A 396 8.42 -8.30 22.13
C VAL A 396 8.95 -8.76 20.77
N MET A 397 10.25 -8.54 20.54
CA MET A 397 10.93 -9.02 19.33
C MET A 397 10.74 -10.54 19.18
N ASP A 398 10.41 -10.97 17.97
CA ASP A 398 10.37 -12.38 17.62
C ASP A 398 11.76 -13.00 17.86
N PRO A 399 11.87 -14.12 18.60
CA PRO A 399 13.14 -14.81 18.80
C PRO A 399 13.87 -15.12 17.49
N ALA A 400 13.13 -15.46 16.42
CA ALA A 400 13.70 -15.71 15.10
C ALA A 400 14.36 -14.46 14.48
N GLU A 401 13.86 -13.26 14.79
CA GLU A 401 14.51 -12.00 14.37
C GLU A 401 15.71 -11.66 15.25
N LYS A 402 15.67 -12.03 16.52
CA LYS A 402 16.78 -11.79 17.45
C LYS A 402 18.05 -12.54 17.01
N ASP A 403 17.90 -13.77 16.56
CA ASP A 403 19.01 -14.64 16.15
C ASP A 403 19.60 -14.27 14.78
N LYS A 404 18.86 -13.52 13.92
CA LYS A 404 19.40 -13.05 12.66
C LYS A 404 20.52 -12.03 12.89
N PRO A 405 21.56 -11.99 12.03
CA PRO A 405 22.56 -10.92 12.09
C PRO A 405 21.93 -9.54 11.75
N PHE A 406 22.62 -8.47 12.13
CA PHE A 406 22.32 -7.16 11.57
C PHE A 406 22.44 -7.19 10.04
N TYR A 407 21.58 -6.44 9.37
CA TYR A 407 21.69 -6.31 7.92
C TYR A 407 23.06 -5.72 7.54
N ARG A 408 23.68 -6.30 6.51
CA ARG A 408 24.99 -5.89 6.01
C ARG A 408 24.95 -5.79 4.50
N VAL A 409 25.65 -4.80 3.96
CA VAL A 409 25.86 -4.68 2.51
C VAL A 409 26.99 -5.66 2.11
N THR A 410 26.76 -6.43 1.07
CA THR A 410 27.81 -7.27 0.48
C THR A 410 28.78 -6.40 -0.32
N ILE A 411 30.08 -6.53 -0.06
CA ILE A 411 31.12 -5.85 -0.83
C ILE A 411 31.48 -6.76 -2.00
N SER A 412 31.15 -6.32 -3.23
CA SER A 412 31.68 -6.89 -4.46
C SER A 412 33.11 -6.40 -4.69
N ASN A 413 33.87 -7.10 -5.51
CA ASN A 413 35.29 -6.79 -5.86
C ASN A 413 36.28 -6.88 -4.68
N ARG A 414 35.94 -7.57 -3.60
CA ARG A 414 36.86 -7.74 -2.47
C ARG A 414 38.14 -8.46 -2.84
N ASP A 415 38.07 -9.36 -3.85
CA ASP A 415 39.18 -10.18 -4.32
C ASP A 415 40.03 -9.46 -5.41
N ALA A 416 39.73 -8.21 -5.68
CA ALA A 416 40.49 -7.40 -6.64
C ALA A 416 41.69 -6.70 -6.02
N TRP A 417 42.03 -6.97 -4.76
CA TRP A 417 43.16 -6.39 -4.02
C TRP A 417 44.36 -7.36 -3.99
#